data_071407a2b5b358388172d23580542d00
#
_entry.id   071407a2b5b358388172d23580542d00
#
_cell.length_a   1.000
_cell.length_b   1.000
_cell.length_c   1.000
_cell.angle_alpha   90.00
_cell.angle_beta   90.00
_cell.angle_gamma   90.00
#
_symmetry.space_group_name_H-M   'P 1'
#
loop_
_entity.id
_entity.type
_entity.pdbx_description
1 polymer ?
#
loop_
_entity_poly.entity_id
_entity_poly.type
_entity_poly.pdbx_seq_one_letter_code
_entity_poly.pdbx_strand_id
1 'polypeptide(L)'
;MKLSNNPRLFEINARIWIKRFGSDCTLASVPDEEVSKWKELGINMIWLMGVWENNKSAIDEYCFEPDLISSYNNALRDWQKEDVIGSPYSIDKYEVNSLLGTKDDLLAFKKRLNDAGIKLILDFVCNHFSAKSSLIWTNKEIFLPADEYIFKNDPYTFYPSPANSREYLAHGRDPLFPPWKDTAQVNFYSTEARKYLTSVLIELTELCDGVRCDMAMLPLNNIFYNTWIGVLKKYGFEKPEKEFWEEAITSVKNKRGDFIFIAETYWNLEWQLQNLGFDFTYDKPLTDRLAADDVHSIVEHLQAEKDYQQKSVRFLENHDEERAIIKFGRERSIAAAVIISTISGIAFYFDGQCEGRKIKLPVQLGREPEEKKDEKIKEFYRNLFNITKADVFRNGNWKLLETNSAADNDYTYDNLLAWEWRLDNELRIVVVNYNSSTSRCRLRFDVKPNSDELVLSDLLNQTTYKRSVKEILEKGLFVELKAFNSHIFSYTESVSDKT
;
A
#
# COMPACT_ATOMS: atom_id res chain seq x y z
N MET A 1 2.12 20.75 5.51
CA MET A 1 1.17 20.28 6.55
C MET A 1 1.73 18.98 7.14
N LYS A 2 1.81 18.86 8.46
CA LYS A 2 2.32 17.66 9.12
C LYS A 2 1.30 16.52 8.94
N LEU A 3 1.77 15.35 8.51
CA LEU A 3 0.96 14.15 8.44
C LEU A 3 0.61 13.67 9.86
N SER A 4 -0.59 13.11 10.09
CA SER A 4 -0.89 12.41 11.35
C SER A 4 0.01 11.18 11.51
N ASN A 5 0.16 10.68 12.76
CA ASN A 5 1.03 9.53 13.00
C ASN A 5 0.49 8.24 12.35
N ASN A 6 -0.84 8.11 12.19
CA ASN A 6 -1.50 6.97 11.56
C ASN A 6 -2.40 7.46 10.42
N PRO A 7 -1.84 7.81 9.25
CA PRO A 7 -2.62 8.35 8.15
C PRO A 7 -3.36 7.26 7.37
N ARG A 8 -4.32 7.69 6.54
CA ARG A 8 -4.96 6.84 5.52
C ARG A 8 -4.39 7.12 4.14
N LEU A 9 -4.02 6.06 3.46
CA LEU A 9 -3.66 6.03 2.05
C LEU A 9 -4.79 5.40 1.24
N PHE A 10 -5.14 6.02 0.12
CA PHE A 10 -6.13 5.49 -0.81
C PHE A 10 -5.51 5.42 -2.21
N GLU A 11 -5.42 4.22 -2.76
CA GLU A 11 -4.88 3.95 -4.09
C GLU A 11 -5.98 4.00 -5.14
N ILE A 12 -5.67 4.60 -6.29
CA ILE A 12 -6.55 4.76 -7.44
C ILE A 12 -5.79 4.42 -8.71
N ASN A 13 -6.33 3.55 -9.57
CA ASN A 13 -5.83 3.46 -10.95
C ASN A 13 -6.32 4.69 -11.72
N ALA A 14 -5.45 5.68 -11.88
CA ALA A 14 -5.78 6.98 -12.44
C ALA A 14 -6.35 6.87 -13.86
N ARG A 15 -5.80 5.97 -14.70
CA ARG A 15 -6.19 5.80 -16.11
C ARG A 15 -7.60 5.24 -16.32
N ILE A 16 -8.15 4.57 -15.29
CA ILE A 16 -9.52 4.05 -15.29
C ILE A 16 -10.45 5.04 -14.59
N TRP A 17 -10.04 5.48 -13.41
CA TRP A 17 -10.82 6.36 -12.56
C TRP A 17 -11.21 7.67 -13.25
N ILE A 18 -10.28 8.28 -14.01
CA ILE A 18 -10.54 9.54 -14.71
C ILE A 18 -11.71 9.43 -15.71
N LYS A 19 -11.88 8.27 -16.35
CA LYS A 19 -12.95 8.02 -17.32
C LYS A 19 -14.36 8.03 -16.72
N ARG A 20 -14.47 7.89 -15.39
CA ARG A 20 -15.77 8.00 -14.68
C ARG A 20 -16.37 9.39 -14.77
N PHE A 21 -15.58 10.41 -15.11
CA PHE A 21 -15.97 11.81 -15.21
C PHE A 21 -16.17 12.28 -16.67
N GLY A 22 -16.04 11.38 -17.64
CA GLY A 22 -16.18 11.65 -19.07
C GLY A 22 -14.88 11.47 -19.84
N SER A 23 -15.00 11.34 -21.17
CA SER A 23 -13.86 11.09 -22.09
C SER A 23 -12.83 12.21 -22.11
N ASP A 24 -13.26 13.44 -21.89
CA ASP A 24 -12.43 14.64 -22.02
C ASP A 24 -11.95 15.18 -20.67
N CYS A 25 -12.22 14.41 -19.59
CA CYS A 25 -11.80 14.81 -18.25
C CYS A 25 -10.29 14.66 -18.08
N THR A 26 -9.63 15.74 -17.63
CA THR A 26 -8.23 15.74 -17.19
C THR A 26 -8.16 15.84 -15.67
N LEU A 27 -6.97 15.65 -15.09
CA LEU A 27 -6.76 15.80 -13.66
C LEU A 27 -7.20 17.18 -13.14
N ALA A 28 -7.01 18.24 -13.91
CA ALA A 28 -7.45 19.59 -13.52
C ALA A 28 -8.98 19.71 -13.45
N SER A 29 -9.71 18.98 -14.27
CA SER A 29 -11.18 19.07 -14.37
C SER A 29 -11.94 18.01 -13.57
N VAL A 30 -11.25 17.18 -12.75
CA VAL A 30 -11.90 16.27 -11.80
C VAL A 30 -12.84 17.06 -10.88
N PRO A 31 -14.11 16.60 -10.66
CA PRO A 31 -15.06 17.29 -9.81
C PRO A 31 -14.57 17.52 -8.38
N ASP A 32 -14.89 18.69 -7.81
CA ASP A 32 -14.48 19.03 -6.41
C ASP A 32 -15.14 18.13 -5.37
N GLU A 33 -16.27 17.51 -5.72
CA GLU A 33 -16.99 16.54 -4.91
C GLU A 33 -16.13 15.31 -4.59
N GLU A 34 -15.26 14.88 -5.52
CA GLU A 34 -14.34 13.74 -5.26
C GLU A 34 -13.30 14.10 -4.18
N VAL A 35 -12.70 15.27 -4.27
CA VAL A 35 -11.74 15.76 -3.26
C VAL A 35 -12.44 15.96 -1.90
N SER A 36 -13.64 16.52 -1.91
CA SER A 36 -14.45 16.73 -0.71
C SER A 36 -14.84 15.41 -0.05
N LYS A 37 -15.22 14.40 -0.83
CA LYS A 37 -15.53 13.04 -0.35
C LYS A 37 -14.31 12.40 0.34
N TRP A 38 -13.13 12.48 -0.23
CA TRP A 38 -11.92 11.93 0.39
C TRP A 38 -11.58 12.64 1.71
N LYS A 39 -11.73 13.96 1.75
CA LYS A 39 -11.57 14.75 2.98
C LYS A 39 -12.57 14.32 4.06
N GLU A 40 -13.84 14.17 3.74
CA GLU A 40 -14.88 13.71 4.65
C GLU A 40 -14.61 12.31 5.21
N LEU A 41 -14.11 11.41 4.37
CA LEU A 41 -13.70 10.07 4.75
C LEU A 41 -12.36 10.06 5.55
N GLY A 42 -11.73 11.22 5.75
CA GLY A 42 -10.47 11.35 6.48
C GLY A 42 -9.28 10.70 5.77
N ILE A 43 -9.28 10.67 4.43
CA ILE A 43 -8.14 10.26 3.63
C ILE A 43 -7.05 11.34 3.73
N ASN A 44 -5.83 10.95 3.99
CA ASN A 44 -4.68 11.85 4.15
C ASN A 44 -3.75 11.85 2.95
N MET A 45 -3.75 10.75 2.20
CA MET A 45 -2.91 10.56 1.02
C MET A 45 -3.71 9.88 -0.09
N ILE A 46 -3.61 10.39 -1.31
CA ILE A 46 -4.07 9.74 -2.53
C ILE A 46 -2.85 9.26 -3.30
N TRP A 47 -2.79 7.97 -3.58
CA TRP A 47 -1.83 7.41 -4.52
C TRP A 47 -2.51 7.20 -5.86
N LEU A 48 -2.03 7.94 -6.88
CA LEU A 48 -2.43 7.78 -8.26
C LEU A 48 -1.48 6.81 -8.97
N MET A 49 -1.91 5.58 -9.19
CA MET A 49 -1.21 4.60 -10.01
C MET A 49 -1.42 4.91 -11.50
N GLY A 50 -0.35 4.77 -12.30
CA GLY A 50 -0.42 4.84 -13.75
C GLY A 50 -0.43 6.26 -14.33
N VAL A 51 0.26 7.21 -13.66
CA VAL A 51 0.35 8.61 -14.10
C VAL A 51 1.34 8.79 -15.24
N TRP A 52 2.31 7.89 -15.42
CA TRP A 52 3.39 8.05 -16.38
C TRP A 52 3.05 7.52 -17.77
N GLU A 53 3.67 8.11 -18.80
CA GLU A 53 3.44 7.74 -20.19
C GLU A 53 3.97 6.33 -20.50
N ASN A 54 3.21 5.57 -21.28
CA ASN A 54 3.58 4.25 -21.77
C ASN A 54 4.08 4.32 -23.21
N ASN A 55 4.91 3.36 -23.63
CA ASN A 55 5.32 3.23 -25.03
C ASN A 55 4.31 2.40 -25.84
N LYS A 56 3.65 3.02 -26.84
CA LYS A 56 2.60 2.37 -27.63
C LYS A 56 3.09 1.12 -28.37
N SER A 57 4.32 1.14 -28.91
CA SER A 57 4.85 -0.02 -29.65
C SER A 57 5.17 -1.19 -28.71
N ALA A 58 5.49 -0.93 -27.44
CA ALA A 58 5.62 -1.97 -26.42
C ALA A 58 4.27 -2.60 -26.07
N ILE A 59 3.20 -1.81 -26.03
CA ILE A 59 1.84 -2.32 -25.79
C ILE A 59 1.47 -3.33 -26.87
N ASP A 60 1.61 -2.95 -28.15
CA ASP A 60 1.27 -3.82 -29.29
C ASP A 60 2.07 -5.12 -29.33
N GLU A 61 3.31 -5.12 -28.83
CA GLU A 61 4.20 -6.30 -28.83
C GLU A 61 4.02 -7.20 -27.62
N TYR A 62 3.87 -6.63 -26.41
CA TYR A 62 3.97 -7.41 -25.17
C TYR A 62 2.65 -7.60 -24.40
N CYS A 63 1.59 -6.82 -24.73
CA CYS A 63 0.36 -6.89 -23.94
C CYS A 63 -0.68 -7.89 -24.49
N PHE A 64 -0.34 -8.68 -25.50
CA PHE A 64 -1.24 -9.67 -26.12
C PHE A 64 -0.72 -11.10 -26.04
N GLU A 65 0.11 -11.39 -25.04
CA GLU A 65 0.54 -12.77 -24.74
C GLU A 65 -0.66 -13.62 -24.26
N PRO A 66 -0.67 -14.95 -24.50
CA PRO A 66 -1.78 -15.82 -24.19
C PRO A 66 -2.28 -15.75 -22.73
N ASP A 67 -1.36 -15.63 -21.77
CA ASP A 67 -1.68 -15.55 -20.34
C ASP A 67 -2.38 -14.24 -20.00
N LEU A 68 -1.95 -13.13 -20.60
CA LEU A 68 -2.59 -11.82 -20.44
C LEU A 68 -3.99 -11.82 -21.06
N ILE A 69 -4.13 -12.36 -22.30
CA ILE A 69 -5.44 -12.51 -22.96
C ILE A 69 -6.39 -13.35 -22.09
N SER A 70 -5.91 -14.44 -21.49
CA SER A 70 -6.70 -15.24 -20.57
C SER A 70 -7.16 -14.42 -19.36
N SER A 71 -6.27 -13.62 -18.79
CA SER A 71 -6.58 -12.72 -17.68
C SER A 71 -7.61 -11.65 -18.05
N TYR A 72 -7.49 -11.07 -19.25
CA TYR A 72 -8.46 -10.11 -19.78
C TYR A 72 -9.85 -10.73 -19.93
N ASN A 73 -9.94 -11.92 -20.53
CA ASN A 73 -11.20 -12.66 -20.69
C ASN A 73 -11.89 -12.98 -19.36
N ASN A 74 -11.10 -13.23 -18.32
CA ASN A 74 -11.62 -13.50 -16.97
C ASN A 74 -12.14 -12.24 -16.28
N ALA A 75 -11.46 -11.10 -16.49
CA ALA A 75 -11.79 -9.84 -15.82
C ALA A 75 -12.86 -9.02 -16.57
N LEU A 76 -12.82 -9.01 -17.90
CA LEU A 76 -13.66 -8.18 -18.77
C LEU A 76 -14.03 -8.98 -20.03
N ARG A 77 -15.15 -9.70 -19.99
CA ARG A 77 -15.54 -10.64 -21.06
C ARG A 77 -15.71 -10.03 -22.45
N ASP A 78 -16.06 -8.76 -22.52
CA ASP A 78 -16.32 -7.98 -23.73
C ASP A 78 -15.17 -7.03 -24.07
N TRP A 79 -13.95 -7.27 -23.54
CA TRP A 79 -12.81 -6.42 -23.83
C TRP A 79 -12.48 -6.35 -25.33
N GLN A 80 -12.00 -5.21 -25.76
CA GLN A 80 -11.55 -4.94 -27.12
C GLN A 80 -10.07 -4.56 -27.09
N LYS A 81 -9.40 -4.58 -28.24
CA LYS A 81 -7.98 -4.21 -28.33
C LYS A 81 -7.69 -2.82 -27.75
N GLU A 82 -8.61 -1.90 -27.94
CA GLU A 82 -8.55 -0.51 -27.47
C GLU A 82 -8.63 -0.37 -25.95
N ASP A 83 -9.15 -1.40 -25.27
CA ASP A 83 -9.16 -1.45 -23.81
C ASP A 83 -7.77 -1.76 -23.22
N VAL A 84 -6.82 -2.29 -24.04
CA VAL A 84 -5.47 -2.62 -23.61
C VAL A 84 -4.58 -1.39 -23.75
N ILE A 85 -4.26 -0.77 -22.63
CA ILE A 85 -3.51 0.49 -22.54
C ILE A 85 -2.09 0.33 -21.96
N GLY A 86 -1.65 -0.92 -21.74
CA GLY A 86 -0.33 -1.26 -21.25
C GLY A 86 -0.18 -1.26 -19.73
N SER A 87 0.91 -1.85 -19.24
CA SER A 87 1.23 -1.84 -17.81
C SER A 87 1.61 -0.43 -17.33
N PRO A 88 1.07 0.06 -16.19
CA PRO A 88 1.49 1.33 -15.58
C PRO A 88 2.95 1.32 -15.13
N TYR A 89 3.55 0.14 -15.06
CA TYR A 89 4.95 -0.08 -14.66
C TYR A 89 5.91 -0.29 -15.85
N SER A 90 5.40 -0.43 -17.08
CA SER A 90 6.21 -0.40 -18.31
C SER A 90 6.20 1.01 -18.90
N ILE A 91 6.81 1.97 -18.17
CA ILE A 91 6.80 3.39 -18.52
C ILE A 91 7.83 3.72 -19.60
N ASP A 92 7.48 4.63 -20.51
CA ASP A 92 8.44 5.17 -21.46
C ASP A 92 9.42 6.11 -20.79
N LYS A 93 8.90 7.06 -20.02
CA LYS A 93 9.62 8.10 -19.25
C LYS A 93 8.71 8.72 -18.20
N TYR A 94 9.26 9.58 -17.35
CA TYR A 94 8.51 10.29 -16.32
C TYR A 94 7.82 11.55 -16.88
N GLU A 95 6.95 11.37 -17.86
CA GLU A 95 6.01 12.38 -18.36
C GLU A 95 4.59 11.98 -18.04
N VAL A 96 3.72 12.95 -17.81
CA VAL A 96 2.32 12.69 -17.47
C VAL A 96 1.63 12.04 -18.66
N ASN A 97 0.92 10.95 -18.41
CA ASN A 97 0.17 10.22 -19.42
C ASN A 97 -0.91 11.12 -20.04
N SER A 98 -0.92 11.19 -21.36
CA SER A 98 -1.84 12.04 -22.12
C SER A 98 -3.32 11.77 -21.85
N LEU A 99 -3.68 10.57 -21.36
CA LEU A 99 -5.04 10.24 -20.91
C LEU A 99 -5.45 11.04 -19.66
N LEU A 100 -4.51 11.54 -18.90
CA LEU A 100 -4.74 12.27 -17.65
C LEU A 100 -4.59 13.79 -17.82
N GLY A 101 -4.15 14.23 -18.99
CA GLY A 101 -3.88 15.63 -19.31
C GLY A 101 -2.39 15.95 -19.36
N THR A 102 -2.01 17.14 -18.90
CA THR A 102 -0.67 17.70 -18.95
C THR A 102 -0.03 17.73 -17.57
N LYS A 103 1.26 18.12 -17.51
CA LYS A 103 1.95 18.43 -16.25
C LYS A 103 1.22 19.51 -15.45
N ASP A 104 0.67 20.51 -16.11
CA ASP A 104 -0.07 21.60 -15.45
C ASP A 104 -1.40 21.09 -14.87
N ASP A 105 -2.07 20.14 -15.53
CA ASP A 105 -3.27 19.47 -14.98
C ASP A 105 -2.94 18.69 -13.70
N LEU A 106 -1.81 17.98 -13.68
CA LEU A 106 -1.33 17.27 -12.47
C LEU A 106 -1.02 18.25 -11.33
N LEU A 107 -0.35 19.37 -11.62
CA LEU A 107 -0.03 20.39 -10.62
C LEU A 107 -1.29 21.07 -10.08
N ALA A 108 -2.27 21.35 -10.93
CA ALA A 108 -3.57 21.89 -10.52
C ALA A 108 -4.31 20.90 -9.58
N PHE A 109 -4.32 19.63 -9.92
CA PHE A 109 -4.92 18.59 -9.10
C PHE A 109 -4.20 18.43 -7.74
N LYS A 110 -2.85 18.37 -7.75
CA LYS A 110 -2.04 18.37 -6.53
C LYS A 110 -2.37 19.54 -5.62
N LYS A 111 -2.48 20.74 -6.19
CA LYS A 111 -2.82 21.94 -5.41
C LYS A 111 -4.19 21.79 -4.73
N ARG A 112 -5.21 21.31 -5.45
CA ARG A 112 -6.56 21.09 -4.91
C ARG A 112 -6.55 20.06 -3.77
N LEU A 113 -5.79 18.96 -3.93
CA LEU A 113 -5.61 17.96 -2.85
C LEU A 113 -4.94 18.61 -1.63
N ASN A 114 -3.87 19.37 -1.83
CA ASN A 114 -3.14 20.03 -0.74
C ASN A 114 -4.00 21.09 -0.03
N ASP A 115 -4.80 21.85 -0.76
CA ASP A 115 -5.77 22.82 -0.18
C ASP A 115 -6.83 22.09 0.69
N ALA A 116 -7.17 20.85 0.35
CA ALA A 116 -8.06 19.99 1.16
C ALA A 116 -7.33 19.28 2.32
N GLY A 117 -6.01 19.39 2.40
CA GLY A 117 -5.19 18.73 3.42
C GLY A 117 -4.80 17.30 3.06
N ILE A 118 -4.86 16.93 1.79
CA ILE A 118 -4.54 15.59 1.26
C ILE A 118 -3.22 15.69 0.49
N LYS A 119 -2.32 14.73 0.71
CA LYS A 119 -1.04 14.63 -0.02
C LYS A 119 -1.18 13.74 -1.24
N LEU A 120 -0.48 14.10 -2.32
CA LEU A 120 -0.42 13.32 -3.56
C LEU A 120 0.81 12.43 -3.55
N ILE A 121 0.61 11.12 -3.74
CA ILE A 121 1.65 10.10 -3.90
C ILE A 121 1.61 9.60 -5.34
N LEU A 122 2.78 9.50 -5.99
CA LEU A 122 2.93 8.94 -7.34
C LEU A 122 3.89 7.75 -7.31
N ASP A 123 3.83 6.89 -8.34
CA ASP A 123 4.78 5.79 -8.48
C ASP A 123 6.18 6.31 -8.88
N PHE A 124 7.20 5.72 -8.28
CA PHE A 124 8.56 5.77 -8.75
C PHE A 124 9.00 4.37 -9.17
N VAL A 125 8.93 4.11 -10.47
CA VAL A 125 9.32 2.84 -11.09
C VAL A 125 10.83 2.88 -11.33
N CYS A 126 11.62 2.39 -10.38
CA CYS A 126 13.07 2.56 -10.41
C CYS A 126 13.81 1.40 -11.07
N ASN A 127 13.26 0.17 -10.97
CA ASN A 127 13.97 -1.03 -11.39
C ASN A 127 14.09 -1.16 -12.91
N HIS A 128 13.14 -0.63 -13.65
CA HIS A 128 13.05 -0.83 -15.11
C HIS A 128 12.24 0.29 -15.78
N PHE A 129 12.39 0.38 -17.09
CA PHE A 129 11.54 1.15 -18.00
C PHE A 129 10.92 0.22 -19.03
N SER A 130 10.09 0.72 -19.94
CA SER A 130 9.59 -0.08 -21.05
C SER A 130 10.75 -0.67 -21.88
N ALA A 131 10.58 -1.90 -22.38
CA ALA A 131 11.54 -2.54 -23.30
C ALA A 131 11.78 -1.72 -24.58
N LYS A 132 10.88 -0.77 -24.87
CA LYS A 132 10.98 0.18 -25.98
C LYS A 132 11.02 1.63 -25.53
N SER A 133 11.45 1.88 -24.29
CA SER A 133 11.58 3.23 -23.76
C SER A 133 12.47 4.09 -24.64
N SER A 134 12.01 5.33 -24.89
CA SER A 134 12.79 6.34 -25.63
C SER A 134 14.15 6.62 -24.98
N LEU A 135 14.31 6.34 -23.68
CA LEU A 135 15.59 6.45 -22.97
C LEU A 135 16.66 5.49 -23.49
N ILE A 136 16.29 4.39 -24.13
CA ILE A 136 17.26 3.45 -24.73
C ILE A 136 18.07 4.13 -25.86
N TRP A 137 17.49 5.14 -26.51
CA TRP A 137 18.18 5.92 -27.54
C TRP A 137 18.97 7.12 -26.98
N THR A 138 18.53 7.69 -25.86
CA THR A 138 19.10 8.94 -25.33
C THR A 138 20.02 8.73 -24.12
N ASN A 139 19.80 7.68 -23.36
CA ASN A 139 20.45 7.41 -22.06
C ASN A 139 20.77 5.91 -21.90
N LYS A 140 21.28 5.28 -22.96
CA LYS A 140 21.49 3.81 -22.97
C LYS A 140 22.36 3.28 -21.84
N GLU A 141 23.25 4.11 -21.31
CA GLU A 141 24.18 3.79 -20.23
C GLU A 141 23.51 3.55 -18.88
N ILE A 142 22.21 3.88 -18.76
CA ILE A 142 21.45 3.57 -17.55
C ILE A 142 20.93 2.13 -17.53
N PHE A 143 20.91 1.44 -18.66
CA PHE A 143 20.37 0.09 -18.78
C PHE A 143 21.45 -0.99 -18.60
N LEU A 144 21.04 -2.16 -18.15
CA LEU A 144 21.94 -3.31 -17.99
C LEU A 144 22.22 -3.94 -19.36
N PRO A 145 23.47 -3.89 -19.85
CA PRO A 145 23.82 -4.39 -21.19
C PRO A 145 24.01 -5.90 -21.20
N ALA A 146 23.85 -6.48 -22.39
CA ALA A 146 24.29 -7.83 -22.69
C ALA A 146 24.96 -7.88 -24.06
N ASP A 147 25.62 -9.01 -24.39
CA ASP A 147 26.12 -9.28 -25.71
C ASP A 147 25.43 -10.48 -26.36
N GLU A 148 25.80 -10.77 -27.60
CA GLU A 148 25.23 -11.87 -28.37
C GLU A 148 25.41 -13.22 -27.69
N TYR A 149 26.54 -13.44 -26.98
CA TYR A 149 26.79 -14.70 -26.26
C TYR A 149 25.82 -14.86 -25.08
N ILE A 150 25.63 -13.83 -24.26
CA ILE A 150 24.68 -13.84 -23.15
C ILE A 150 23.26 -14.07 -23.69
N PHE A 151 22.84 -13.32 -24.71
CA PHE A 151 21.52 -13.45 -25.33
C PHE A 151 21.29 -14.88 -25.88
N LYS A 152 22.25 -15.46 -26.59
CA LYS A 152 22.09 -16.82 -27.15
C LYS A 152 21.96 -17.90 -26.08
N ASN A 153 22.55 -17.68 -24.90
CA ASN A 153 22.44 -18.63 -23.78
C ASN A 153 21.17 -18.41 -22.93
N ASP A 154 20.62 -17.21 -22.91
CA ASP A 154 19.37 -16.88 -22.20
C ASP A 154 18.53 -15.85 -22.98
N PRO A 155 17.91 -16.26 -24.09
CA PRO A 155 17.08 -15.37 -24.90
C PRO A 155 15.75 -15.00 -24.25
N TYR A 156 15.49 -15.53 -23.05
CA TYR A 156 14.31 -15.23 -22.27
C TYR A 156 14.51 -14.01 -21.37
N THR A 157 15.70 -13.87 -20.80
CA THR A 157 16.08 -12.75 -19.93
C THR A 157 16.64 -11.57 -20.72
N PHE A 158 17.22 -11.80 -21.89
CA PHE A 158 17.86 -10.77 -22.71
C PHE A 158 17.22 -10.65 -24.08
N TYR A 159 17.29 -9.44 -24.65
CA TYR A 159 16.68 -9.15 -25.94
C TYR A 159 17.53 -8.17 -26.77
N PRO A 160 17.39 -8.15 -28.10
CA PRO A 160 18.06 -7.17 -28.96
C PRO A 160 17.59 -5.75 -28.64
N SER A 161 18.53 -4.82 -28.47
CA SER A 161 18.20 -3.43 -28.21
C SER A 161 17.39 -2.82 -29.39
N PRO A 162 16.28 -2.14 -29.12
CA PRO A 162 15.52 -1.49 -30.18
C PRO A 162 16.28 -0.33 -30.85
N ALA A 163 17.28 0.25 -30.17
CA ALA A 163 18.13 1.30 -30.74
C ALA A 163 19.24 0.76 -31.64
N ASN A 164 19.73 -0.47 -31.41
CA ASN A 164 20.80 -1.07 -32.18
C ASN A 164 20.73 -2.60 -32.08
N SER A 165 20.35 -3.28 -33.15
CA SER A 165 20.19 -4.75 -33.19
C SER A 165 21.46 -5.55 -32.92
N ARG A 166 22.63 -4.92 -32.85
CA ARG A 166 23.91 -5.55 -32.46
C ARG A 166 24.20 -5.44 -30.96
N GLU A 167 23.40 -4.68 -30.26
CA GLU A 167 23.45 -4.52 -28.80
C GLU A 167 22.29 -5.29 -28.18
N TYR A 168 22.45 -5.73 -26.94
CA TYR A 168 21.43 -6.47 -26.21
C TYR A 168 21.23 -5.83 -24.83
N LEU A 169 20.03 -5.94 -24.30
CA LEU A 169 19.64 -5.44 -22.99
C LEU A 169 18.99 -6.55 -22.19
N ALA A 170 19.00 -6.43 -20.86
CA ALA A 170 18.26 -7.29 -19.99
C ALA A 170 16.81 -6.79 -19.83
N HIS A 171 15.86 -7.71 -19.77
CA HIS A 171 14.52 -7.41 -19.23
C HIS A 171 14.59 -7.21 -17.71
N GLY A 172 13.71 -6.38 -17.16
CA GLY A 172 13.54 -6.27 -15.71
C GLY A 172 13.08 -7.59 -15.10
N ARG A 173 13.59 -7.91 -13.94
CA ARG A 173 13.17 -9.11 -13.20
C ARG A 173 13.46 -9.00 -11.71
N ASP A 174 12.77 -9.81 -10.93
CA ASP A 174 13.21 -10.19 -9.60
C ASP A 174 13.96 -11.54 -9.62
N PRO A 175 14.64 -11.94 -8.53
CA PRO A 175 15.44 -13.17 -8.49
C PRO A 175 14.59 -14.46 -8.49
N LEU A 176 13.28 -14.42 -8.26
CA LEU A 176 12.43 -15.59 -8.01
C LEU A 176 11.49 -15.91 -9.16
N PHE A 177 11.12 -14.91 -9.98
CA PHE A 177 10.14 -15.05 -11.05
C PHE A 177 10.76 -14.83 -12.44
N PRO A 178 10.05 -15.24 -13.51
CA PRO A 178 10.46 -14.93 -14.88
C PRO A 178 10.60 -13.43 -15.13
N PRO A 179 11.47 -13.02 -16.07
CA PRO A 179 11.63 -11.61 -16.43
C PRO A 179 10.36 -11.00 -17.02
N TRP A 180 10.15 -9.71 -16.77
CA TRP A 180 9.05 -8.93 -17.33
C TRP A 180 9.44 -8.46 -18.74
N LYS A 181 8.96 -9.18 -19.76
CA LYS A 181 9.38 -8.98 -21.16
C LYS A 181 9.11 -7.61 -21.74
N ASP A 182 8.11 -6.91 -21.23
CA ASP A 182 7.76 -5.54 -21.61
C ASP A 182 8.69 -4.48 -21.01
N THR A 183 9.77 -4.88 -20.31
CA THR A 183 10.63 -3.97 -19.57
C THR A 183 12.10 -4.08 -19.95
N ALA A 184 12.89 -3.01 -19.69
CA ALA A 184 14.34 -2.93 -19.78
C ALA A 184 14.94 -2.64 -18.41
N GLN A 185 15.84 -3.48 -17.92
CA GLN A 185 16.46 -3.42 -16.61
C GLN A 185 17.40 -2.23 -16.46
N VAL A 186 17.23 -1.44 -15.41
CA VAL A 186 18.17 -0.39 -15.01
C VAL A 186 19.40 -1.01 -14.32
N ASN A 187 20.58 -0.48 -14.57
CA ASN A 187 21.83 -0.95 -13.98
C ASN A 187 22.18 -0.16 -12.71
N PHE A 188 21.82 -0.66 -11.52
CA PHE A 188 22.14 0.01 -10.26
C PHE A 188 23.65 0.01 -9.89
N TYR A 189 24.49 -0.67 -10.66
CA TYR A 189 25.96 -0.59 -10.54
C TYR A 189 26.56 0.47 -11.47
N SER A 190 25.73 1.13 -12.30
CA SER A 190 26.12 2.29 -13.10
C SER A 190 25.94 3.58 -12.30
N THR A 191 26.98 4.39 -12.22
CA THR A 191 26.92 5.73 -11.62
C THR A 191 25.95 6.64 -12.38
N GLU A 192 25.88 6.49 -13.69
CA GLU A 192 25.00 7.25 -14.57
C GLU A 192 23.53 6.92 -14.29
N ALA A 193 23.19 5.64 -14.12
CA ALA A 193 21.83 5.21 -13.76
C ALA A 193 21.39 5.76 -12.39
N ARG A 194 22.26 5.68 -11.39
CA ARG A 194 21.97 6.21 -10.04
C ARG A 194 21.77 7.71 -10.06
N LYS A 195 22.62 8.47 -10.78
CA LYS A 195 22.47 9.91 -10.97
C LYS A 195 21.19 10.27 -11.68
N TYR A 196 20.87 9.58 -12.77
CA TYR A 196 19.64 9.78 -13.53
C TYR A 196 18.40 9.59 -12.65
N LEU A 197 18.28 8.44 -11.97
CA LEU A 197 17.14 8.15 -11.11
C LEU A 197 17.04 9.12 -9.93
N THR A 198 18.16 9.56 -9.36
CA THR A 198 18.17 10.58 -8.30
C THR A 198 17.70 11.93 -8.83
N SER A 199 18.06 12.32 -10.05
CA SER A 199 17.57 13.56 -10.67
C SER A 199 16.08 13.50 -10.93
N VAL A 200 15.56 12.37 -11.38
CA VAL A 200 14.12 12.13 -11.52
C VAL A 200 13.41 12.31 -10.18
N LEU A 201 13.88 11.68 -9.10
CA LEU A 201 13.29 11.85 -7.77
C LEU A 201 13.28 13.30 -7.31
N ILE A 202 14.36 14.05 -7.60
CA ILE A 202 14.43 15.48 -7.29
C ILE A 202 13.37 16.28 -8.09
N GLU A 203 13.13 15.94 -9.36
CA GLU A 203 12.09 16.56 -10.17
C GLU A 203 10.68 16.22 -9.66
N LEU A 204 10.46 14.97 -9.21
CA LEU A 204 9.19 14.53 -8.65
C LEU A 204 8.80 15.30 -7.39
N THR A 205 9.75 15.91 -6.65
CA THR A 205 9.42 16.76 -5.49
C THR A 205 8.53 17.96 -5.87
N GLU A 206 8.57 18.42 -7.11
CA GLU A 206 7.71 19.49 -7.60
C GLU A 206 6.29 18.94 -7.96
N LEU A 207 6.22 17.72 -8.46
CA LEU A 207 4.98 17.13 -9.01
C LEU A 207 4.08 16.48 -7.97
N CYS A 208 4.64 15.94 -6.89
CA CYS A 208 3.89 15.22 -5.85
C CYS A 208 4.41 15.55 -4.44
N ASP A 209 3.80 14.96 -3.42
CA ASP A 209 4.21 15.11 -2.02
C ASP A 209 4.98 13.90 -1.51
N GLY A 210 5.05 12.85 -2.30
CA GLY A 210 5.79 11.65 -2.00
C GLY A 210 5.67 10.64 -3.13
N VAL A 211 6.44 9.57 -3.02
CA VAL A 211 6.46 8.48 -4.00
C VAL A 211 6.23 7.13 -3.33
N ARG A 212 5.51 6.26 -4.04
CA ARG A 212 5.53 4.82 -3.81
C ARG A 212 6.59 4.24 -4.75
N CYS A 213 7.64 3.68 -4.16
CA CYS A 213 8.76 3.12 -4.89
C CYS A 213 8.46 1.66 -5.23
N ASP A 214 8.30 1.42 -6.53
CA ASP A 214 8.03 0.11 -7.11
C ASP A 214 9.19 -0.85 -6.84
N MET A 215 8.88 -2.05 -6.31
CA MET A 215 9.86 -3.12 -6.04
C MET A 215 11.15 -2.60 -5.37
N ALA A 216 11.00 -1.81 -4.30
CA ALA A 216 12.09 -1.04 -3.69
C ALA A 216 13.27 -1.88 -3.17
N MET A 217 13.10 -3.19 -2.99
CA MET A 217 14.17 -4.09 -2.58
C MET A 217 15.11 -4.50 -3.73
N LEU A 218 14.70 -4.38 -5.00
CA LEU A 218 15.52 -4.82 -6.14
C LEU A 218 16.78 -3.97 -6.34
N PRO A 219 16.78 -2.65 -6.08
CA PRO A 219 18.00 -1.83 -6.10
C PRO A 219 19.02 -2.11 -5.00
N LEU A 220 18.66 -2.86 -3.95
CA LEU A 220 19.63 -3.19 -2.89
C LEU A 220 20.84 -3.90 -3.46
N ASN A 221 22.03 -3.40 -3.13
CA ASN A 221 23.29 -3.85 -3.74
C ASN A 221 23.47 -5.38 -3.75
N ASN A 222 23.11 -6.06 -2.67
CA ASN A 222 23.25 -7.51 -2.58
C ASN A 222 22.18 -8.24 -3.42
N ILE A 223 20.95 -7.74 -3.45
CA ILE A 223 19.87 -8.32 -4.27
C ILE A 223 20.21 -8.17 -5.74
N PHE A 224 20.58 -6.96 -6.16
CA PHE A 224 20.97 -6.68 -7.54
C PHE A 224 22.18 -7.51 -7.97
N TYR A 225 23.22 -7.61 -7.13
CA TYR A 225 24.38 -8.44 -7.40
C TYR A 225 24.01 -9.91 -7.62
N ASN A 226 23.23 -10.48 -6.73
CA ASN A 226 22.85 -11.90 -6.81
C ASN A 226 22.01 -12.20 -8.06
N THR A 227 21.14 -11.26 -8.45
CA THR A 227 20.32 -11.39 -9.65
C THR A 227 21.16 -11.31 -10.93
N TRP A 228 22.17 -10.45 -10.98
CA TRP A 228 22.87 -10.06 -12.20
C TRP A 228 24.37 -10.38 -12.23
N ILE A 229 24.87 -11.22 -11.31
CA ILE A 229 26.30 -11.50 -11.09
C ILE A 229 27.07 -11.85 -12.38
N GLY A 230 26.45 -12.62 -13.29
CA GLY A 230 27.07 -13.01 -14.56
C GLY A 230 27.37 -11.82 -15.46
N VAL A 231 26.42 -10.91 -15.60
CA VAL A 231 26.55 -9.69 -16.40
C VAL A 231 27.51 -8.72 -15.72
N LEU A 232 27.34 -8.48 -14.43
CA LEU A 232 28.16 -7.52 -13.67
C LEU A 232 29.65 -7.88 -13.73
N LYS A 233 29.99 -9.16 -13.52
CA LYS A 233 31.39 -9.64 -13.64
C LYS A 233 31.95 -9.52 -15.06
N LYS A 234 31.14 -9.85 -16.07
CA LYS A 234 31.56 -9.80 -17.45
C LYS A 234 31.92 -8.39 -17.93
N TYR A 235 31.10 -7.40 -17.51
CA TYR A 235 31.30 -6.00 -17.88
C TYR A 235 32.15 -5.21 -16.88
N GLY A 236 32.63 -5.85 -15.79
CA GLY A 236 33.47 -5.19 -14.79
C GLY A 236 32.73 -4.12 -13.96
N PHE A 237 31.42 -4.25 -13.79
CA PHE A 237 30.68 -3.36 -12.90
C PHE A 237 30.99 -3.67 -11.44
N GLU A 238 31.56 -2.71 -10.74
CA GLU A 238 31.91 -2.84 -9.33
C GLU A 238 30.72 -2.51 -8.43
N LYS A 239 30.64 -3.21 -7.28
CA LYS A 239 29.61 -2.97 -6.28
C LYS A 239 29.77 -1.54 -5.70
N PRO A 240 28.71 -0.72 -5.73
CA PRO A 240 28.73 0.59 -5.10
C PRO A 240 28.96 0.50 -3.57
N GLU A 241 29.68 1.47 -3.01
CA GLU A 241 29.95 1.52 -1.56
C GLU A 241 28.67 1.72 -0.73
N LYS A 242 27.77 2.59 -1.22
CA LYS A 242 26.50 2.91 -0.56
C LYS A 242 25.32 2.30 -1.28
N GLU A 243 24.25 2.06 -0.53
CA GLU A 243 22.97 1.68 -1.11
C GLU A 243 22.39 2.84 -1.93
N PHE A 244 21.70 2.52 -3.04
CA PHE A 244 21.04 3.53 -3.88
C PHE A 244 20.07 4.39 -3.07
N TRP A 245 19.26 3.76 -2.22
CA TRP A 245 18.24 4.47 -1.43
C TRP A 245 18.84 5.42 -0.40
N GLU A 246 19.96 5.06 0.23
CA GLU A 246 20.64 5.95 1.17
C GLU A 246 21.03 7.28 0.50
N GLU A 247 21.61 7.21 -0.71
CA GLU A 247 22.03 8.40 -1.46
C GLU A 247 20.84 9.18 -2.01
N ALA A 248 19.88 8.49 -2.63
CA ALA A 248 18.74 9.10 -3.29
C ALA A 248 17.80 9.78 -2.28
N ILE A 249 17.43 9.09 -1.21
CA ILE A 249 16.55 9.63 -0.16
C ILE A 249 17.20 10.82 0.53
N THR A 250 18.51 10.72 0.87
CA THR A 250 19.26 11.84 1.47
C THR A 250 19.24 13.06 0.56
N SER A 251 19.48 12.86 -0.74
CA SER A 251 19.49 13.97 -1.72
C SER A 251 18.15 14.67 -1.82
N VAL A 252 17.06 13.88 -1.86
CA VAL A 252 15.68 14.42 -1.92
C VAL A 252 15.29 15.09 -0.62
N LYS A 253 15.56 14.49 0.53
CA LYS A 253 15.22 15.05 1.86
C LYS A 253 15.99 16.34 2.14
N ASN A 254 17.20 16.51 1.60
CA ASN A 254 17.94 17.78 1.66
C ASN A 254 17.25 18.90 0.88
N LYS A 255 16.58 18.60 -0.24
CA LYS A 255 15.79 19.55 -1.02
C LYS A 255 14.41 19.80 -0.40
N ARG A 256 13.72 18.73 0.00
CA ARG A 256 12.37 18.75 0.55
C ARG A 256 12.22 17.72 1.68
N GLY A 257 12.46 18.18 2.91
CA GLY A 257 12.52 17.33 4.11
C GLY A 257 11.22 16.59 4.45
N ASP A 258 10.05 17.09 4.00
CA ASP A 258 8.73 16.49 4.22
C ASP A 258 8.24 15.60 3.07
N PHE A 259 9.09 15.35 2.05
CA PHE A 259 8.77 14.45 0.95
C PHE A 259 8.69 12.99 1.42
N ILE A 260 7.63 12.27 1.06
CA ILE A 260 7.31 10.95 1.62
C ILE A 260 7.85 9.85 0.70
N PHE A 261 8.50 8.85 1.29
CA PHE A 261 8.94 7.63 0.62
C PHE A 261 8.18 6.43 1.17
N ILE A 262 7.42 5.74 0.32
CA ILE A 262 6.72 4.49 0.61
C ILE A 262 7.37 3.38 -0.21
N ALA A 263 7.92 2.34 0.44
CA ALA A 263 8.50 1.21 -0.25
C ALA A 263 7.48 0.10 -0.47
N GLU A 264 7.31 -0.33 -1.71
CA GLU A 264 6.87 -1.68 -1.95
C GLU A 264 8.02 -2.62 -1.60
N THR A 265 7.76 -3.58 -0.70
CA THR A 265 8.79 -4.48 -0.21
C THR A 265 8.24 -5.85 0.13
N TYR A 266 9.09 -6.86 -0.06
CA TYR A 266 8.84 -8.27 0.21
C TYR A 266 10.07 -8.89 0.88
N TRP A 267 10.04 -10.19 1.17
CA TRP A 267 11.15 -11.02 1.65
C TRP A 267 11.70 -10.63 3.02
N ASN A 268 10.88 -10.03 3.89
CA ASN A 268 11.24 -9.53 5.21
C ASN A 268 12.37 -8.46 5.17
N LEU A 269 12.36 -7.62 4.13
CA LEU A 269 13.32 -6.52 3.95
C LEU A 269 12.77 -5.16 4.41
N GLU A 270 11.59 -5.13 5.03
CA GLU A 270 10.90 -3.93 5.50
C GLU A 270 11.80 -3.12 6.43
N TRP A 271 12.36 -3.79 7.46
CA TRP A 271 13.25 -3.15 8.43
C TRP A 271 14.52 -2.57 7.78
N GLN A 272 15.10 -3.29 6.83
CA GLN A 272 16.28 -2.80 6.11
C GLN A 272 15.97 -1.51 5.34
N LEU A 273 14.85 -1.48 4.61
CA LEU A 273 14.44 -0.29 3.84
C LEU A 273 14.07 0.89 4.77
N GLN A 274 13.39 0.64 5.90
CA GLN A 274 13.14 1.67 6.91
C GLN A 274 14.43 2.30 7.44
N ASN A 275 15.48 1.49 7.66
CA ASN A 275 16.79 1.98 8.11
C ASN A 275 17.56 2.74 7.01
N LEU A 276 17.26 2.51 5.74
CA LEU A 276 17.80 3.28 4.61
C LEU A 276 17.08 4.61 4.36
N GLY A 277 16.07 4.93 5.17
CA GLY A 277 15.41 6.24 5.17
C GLY A 277 14.00 6.27 4.62
N PHE A 278 13.39 5.13 4.25
CA PHE A 278 11.98 5.08 3.90
C PHE A 278 11.11 5.49 5.09
N ASP A 279 10.14 6.34 4.82
CA ASP A 279 9.16 6.76 5.82
C ASP A 279 8.18 5.63 6.14
N PHE A 280 7.83 4.82 5.11
CA PHE A 280 6.91 3.70 5.23
C PHE A 280 7.29 2.54 4.31
N THR A 281 6.91 1.32 4.73
CA THR A 281 7.11 0.07 3.97
C THR A 281 5.83 -0.76 3.96
N TYR A 282 5.55 -1.47 2.88
CA TYR A 282 4.44 -2.41 2.82
C TYR A 282 4.59 -3.48 3.92
N ASP A 283 3.46 -3.84 4.53
CA ASP A 283 3.38 -4.94 5.49
C ASP A 283 2.66 -6.15 4.88
N LYS A 284 3.25 -6.69 3.83
CA LYS A 284 2.77 -7.93 3.22
C LYS A 284 2.75 -9.10 4.21
N PRO A 285 3.72 -9.24 5.15
CA PRO A 285 3.67 -10.27 6.18
C PRO A 285 2.37 -10.29 7.00
N LEU A 286 1.83 -9.13 7.38
CA LEU A 286 0.55 -9.10 8.09
C LEU A 286 -0.61 -9.52 7.17
N THR A 287 -0.65 -9.04 5.92
CA THR A 287 -1.67 -9.42 4.96
C THR A 287 -1.73 -10.93 4.75
N ASP A 288 -0.56 -11.59 4.68
CA ASP A 288 -0.47 -13.04 4.51
C ASP A 288 -0.91 -13.81 5.75
N ARG A 289 -0.56 -13.34 6.96
CA ARG A 289 -1.03 -13.92 8.22
C ARG A 289 -2.54 -13.79 8.38
N LEU A 290 -3.10 -12.64 8.03
CA LEU A 290 -4.56 -12.45 8.01
C LEU A 290 -5.23 -13.41 7.01
N ALA A 291 -4.63 -13.64 5.83
CA ALA A 291 -5.15 -14.58 4.86
C ALA A 291 -5.06 -16.05 5.32
N ALA A 292 -4.01 -16.40 6.06
CA ALA A 292 -3.80 -17.74 6.61
C ALA A 292 -4.67 -18.07 7.82
N ASP A 293 -5.43 -17.09 8.39
CA ASP A 293 -6.27 -17.25 9.58
C ASP A 293 -5.47 -17.67 10.84
N ASP A 294 -4.22 -17.22 10.93
CA ASP A 294 -3.29 -17.58 12.00
C ASP A 294 -3.19 -16.46 13.04
N VAL A 295 -4.09 -16.49 14.03
CA VAL A 295 -4.17 -15.47 15.08
C VAL A 295 -2.88 -15.37 15.88
N HIS A 296 -2.20 -16.50 16.16
CA HIS A 296 -0.96 -16.50 16.94
C HIS A 296 0.14 -15.73 16.21
N SER A 297 0.34 -16.01 14.91
CA SER A 297 1.34 -15.29 14.10
C SER A 297 0.99 -13.82 13.89
N ILE A 298 -0.31 -13.45 13.89
CA ILE A 298 -0.74 -12.05 13.87
C ILE A 298 -0.31 -11.35 15.17
N VAL A 299 -0.56 -11.97 16.35
CA VAL A 299 -0.14 -11.42 17.65
C VAL A 299 1.38 -11.24 17.71
N GLU A 300 2.16 -12.26 17.32
CA GLU A 300 3.62 -12.17 17.29
C GLU A 300 4.11 -11.01 16.40
N HIS A 301 3.50 -10.85 15.23
CA HIS A 301 3.83 -9.74 14.32
C HIS A 301 3.53 -8.36 14.93
N LEU A 302 2.40 -8.23 15.65
CA LEU A 302 2.00 -6.99 16.31
C LEU A 302 2.83 -6.67 17.57
N GLN A 303 3.63 -7.61 18.07
CA GLN A 303 4.59 -7.40 19.17
C GLN A 303 5.91 -6.78 18.71
N ALA A 304 6.14 -6.63 17.39
CA ALA A 304 7.33 -5.96 16.88
C ALA A 304 7.45 -4.52 17.42
N GLU A 305 8.66 -3.96 17.35
CA GLU A 305 8.95 -2.65 17.91
C GLU A 305 8.04 -1.54 17.37
N LYS A 306 7.78 -0.53 18.21
CA LYS A 306 6.87 0.58 17.92
C LYS A 306 7.22 1.31 16.64
N ASP A 307 8.51 1.56 16.38
CA ASP A 307 8.96 2.27 15.18
C ASP A 307 8.65 1.47 13.92
N TYR A 308 8.85 0.15 13.95
CA TYR A 308 8.46 -0.74 12.86
C TYR A 308 6.95 -0.67 12.60
N GLN A 309 6.15 -0.78 13.68
CA GLN A 309 4.69 -0.74 13.58
C GLN A 309 4.19 0.58 12.97
N GLN A 310 4.75 1.71 13.40
CA GLN A 310 4.34 3.04 12.91
C GLN A 310 4.70 3.28 11.44
N LYS A 311 5.75 2.64 10.94
CA LYS A 311 6.19 2.76 9.55
C LYS A 311 5.59 1.72 8.60
N SER A 312 4.73 0.84 9.09
CA SER A 312 4.11 -0.22 8.30
C SER A 312 2.85 0.25 7.57
N VAL A 313 2.72 -0.13 6.29
CA VAL A 313 1.53 0.12 5.46
C VAL A 313 0.65 -1.11 5.49
N ARG A 314 -0.51 -1.00 6.11
CA ARG A 314 -1.46 -2.09 6.38
C ARG A 314 -2.52 -2.16 5.30
N PHE A 315 -2.60 -3.25 4.57
CA PHE A 315 -3.56 -3.42 3.47
C PHE A 315 -4.12 -4.84 3.41
N LEU A 316 -5.26 -4.99 2.76
CA LEU A 316 -5.89 -6.28 2.48
C LEU A 316 -5.82 -6.62 0.99
N GLU A 317 -5.85 -5.59 0.15
CA GLU A 317 -5.75 -5.65 -1.29
C GLU A 317 -5.06 -4.40 -1.83
N ASN A 318 -4.52 -4.50 -3.03
CA ASN A 318 -4.03 -3.44 -3.89
C ASN A 318 -4.25 -3.86 -5.35
N HIS A 319 -3.64 -3.16 -6.32
CA HIS A 319 -3.76 -3.51 -7.73
C HIS A 319 -3.15 -4.88 -8.10
N ASP A 320 -2.21 -5.40 -7.31
CA ASP A 320 -1.53 -6.70 -7.55
C ASP A 320 -2.15 -7.88 -6.79
N GLU A 321 -2.80 -7.60 -5.65
CA GLU A 321 -3.41 -8.64 -4.84
C GLU A 321 -4.81 -9.04 -5.36
N GLU A 322 -5.28 -10.20 -4.95
CA GLU A 322 -6.67 -10.57 -5.14
C GLU A 322 -7.57 -9.66 -4.29
N ARG A 323 -8.80 -9.39 -4.75
CA ARG A 323 -9.77 -8.56 -4.02
C ARG A 323 -10.06 -9.15 -2.65
N ALA A 324 -10.05 -8.33 -1.61
CA ALA A 324 -10.18 -8.77 -0.22
C ALA A 324 -11.43 -9.61 0.04
N ILE A 325 -12.57 -9.25 -0.57
CA ILE A 325 -13.82 -10.00 -0.44
C ILE A 325 -13.72 -11.42 -0.98
N ILE A 326 -12.84 -11.67 -1.96
CA ILE A 326 -12.59 -12.99 -2.54
C ILE A 326 -11.55 -13.74 -1.70
N LYS A 327 -10.42 -13.09 -1.38
CA LYS A 327 -9.31 -13.70 -0.64
C LYS A 327 -9.72 -14.13 0.78
N PHE A 328 -10.48 -13.30 1.47
CA PHE A 328 -10.87 -13.53 2.88
C PHE A 328 -12.29 -14.07 3.04
N GLY A 329 -13.17 -13.90 2.04
CA GLY A 329 -14.61 -14.01 2.23
C GLY A 329 -15.19 -12.80 2.96
N ARG A 330 -16.52 -12.67 2.97
CA ARG A 330 -17.21 -11.46 3.44
C ARG A 330 -16.93 -11.12 4.91
N GLU A 331 -17.19 -12.07 5.81
CA GLU A 331 -17.15 -11.81 7.26
C GLU A 331 -15.72 -11.58 7.73
N ARG A 332 -14.77 -12.40 7.29
CA ARG A 332 -13.36 -12.25 7.65
C ARG A 332 -12.75 -10.99 7.05
N SER A 333 -13.15 -10.58 5.83
CA SER A 333 -12.67 -9.30 5.25
C SER A 333 -13.11 -8.09 6.07
N ILE A 334 -14.30 -8.14 6.68
CA ILE A 334 -14.80 -7.10 7.60
C ILE A 334 -13.96 -7.06 8.88
N ALA A 335 -13.69 -8.22 9.51
CA ALA A 335 -12.82 -8.29 10.69
C ALA A 335 -11.40 -7.80 10.38
N ALA A 336 -10.82 -8.24 9.26
CA ALA A 336 -9.52 -7.79 8.79
C ALA A 336 -9.48 -6.28 8.52
N ALA A 337 -10.55 -5.70 7.96
CA ALA A 337 -10.66 -4.26 7.76
C ALA A 337 -10.65 -3.48 9.09
N VAL A 338 -11.31 -3.99 10.15
CA VAL A 338 -11.22 -3.41 11.49
C VAL A 338 -9.77 -3.45 11.98
N ILE A 339 -9.06 -4.56 11.81
CA ILE A 339 -7.66 -4.70 12.22
C ILE A 339 -6.80 -3.65 11.55
N ILE A 340 -6.72 -3.62 10.22
CA ILE A 340 -5.84 -2.67 9.49
C ILE A 340 -6.21 -1.20 9.72
N SER A 341 -7.48 -0.91 10.04
CA SER A 341 -7.97 0.46 10.27
C SER A 341 -7.67 0.98 11.68
N THR A 342 -7.36 0.08 12.63
CA THR A 342 -7.28 0.41 14.05
C THR A 342 -5.98 -0.02 14.73
N ILE A 343 -5.04 -0.64 14.02
CA ILE A 343 -3.65 -0.83 14.51
C ILE A 343 -2.77 0.35 14.09
N SER A 344 -1.56 0.42 14.65
CA SER A 344 -0.57 1.46 14.33
C SER A 344 -0.04 1.31 12.89
N GLY A 345 0.27 2.42 12.23
CA GLY A 345 0.77 2.51 10.86
C GLY A 345 -0.20 3.16 9.88
N ILE A 346 0.08 3.05 8.58
CA ILE A 346 -0.82 3.54 7.52
C ILE A 346 -1.93 2.52 7.29
N ALA A 347 -3.19 2.95 7.39
CA ALA A 347 -4.32 2.18 6.88
C ALA A 347 -4.46 2.44 5.37
N PHE A 348 -4.20 1.43 4.56
CA PHE A 348 -4.20 1.54 3.10
C PHE A 348 -5.39 0.80 2.49
N TYR A 349 -6.07 1.47 1.56
CA TYR A 349 -7.26 0.98 0.85
C TYR A 349 -7.11 1.17 -0.64
N PHE A 350 -7.62 0.22 -1.41
CA PHE A 350 -7.65 0.28 -2.87
C PHE A 350 -9.05 0.61 -3.38
N ASP A 351 -9.13 1.35 -4.48
CA ASP A 351 -10.40 1.71 -5.13
C ASP A 351 -11.27 0.48 -5.44
N GLY A 352 -12.52 0.52 -5.01
CA GLY A 352 -13.45 -0.60 -5.09
C GLY A 352 -13.48 -1.53 -3.87
N GLN A 353 -12.51 -1.49 -2.97
CA GLN A 353 -12.52 -2.29 -1.74
C GLN A 353 -13.73 -1.92 -0.86
N CYS A 354 -13.99 -0.64 -0.71
CA CYS A 354 -15.10 -0.14 0.11
C CYS A 354 -16.48 -0.43 -0.50
N GLU A 355 -16.54 -0.80 -1.76
CA GLU A 355 -17.76 -1.21 -2.47
C GLU A 355 -17.90 -2.74 -2.57
N GLY A 356 -16.92 -3.50 -2.07
CA GLY A 356 -16.90 -4.94 -2.12
C GLY A 356 -16.76 -5.50 -3.53
N ARG A 357 -15.95 -4.84 -4.39
CA ARG A 357 -15.62 -5.33 -5.73
C ARG A 357 -14.90 -6.66 -5.65
N LYS A 358 -15.20 -7.55 -6.60
CA LYS A 358 -14.72 -8.94 -6.62
C LYS A 358 -13.74 -9.22 -7.74
N ILE A 359 -13.76 -8.43 -8.80
CA ILE A 359 -12.92 -8.67 -9.97
C ILE A 359 -11.58 -7.94 -9.78
N LYS A 360 -10.50 -8.72 -9.80
CA LYS A 360 -9.15 -8.20 -9.96
C LYS A 360 -8.97 -7.83 -11.42
N LEU A 361 -8.79 -6.55 -11.69
CA LEU A 361 -8.60 -6.07 -13.05
C LEU A 361 -7.10 -6.12 -13.39
N PRO A 362 -6.70 -6.78 -14.49
CA PRO A 362 -5.33 -6.69 -15.00
C PRO A 362 -4.92 -5.24 -15.24
N VAL A 363 -3.74 -4.87 -14.77
CA VAL A 363 -3.25 -3.48 -14.82
C VAL A 363 -3.10 -2.92 -16.24
N GLN A 364 -3.05 -3.80 -17.24
CA GLN A 364 -2.99 -3.43 -18.66
C GLN A 364 -4.33 -2.96 -19.23
N LEU A 365 -5.46 -3.25 -18.55
CA LEU A 365 -6.77 -2.84 -19.03
C LEU A 365 -7.12 -1.41 -18.59
N GLY A 366 -7.62 -0.63 -19.52
CA GLY A 366 -8.07 0.76 -19.29
C GLY A 366 -9.57 0.92 -19.14
N ARG A 367 -10.32 -0.16 -19.00
CA ARG A 367 -11.76 -0.18 -18.74
C ARG A 367 -12.08 -1.19 -17.65
N GLU A 368 -12.88 -0.80 -16.69
CA GLU A 368 -13.35 -1.67 -15.59
C GLU A 368 -14.68 -2.35 -15.97
N PRO A 369 -14.91 -3.58 -15.45
CA PRO A 369 -16.21 -4.24 -15.58
C PRO A 369 -17.26 -3.53 -14.75
N GLU A 370 -18.52 -3.64 -15.16
CA GLU A 370 -19.65 -3.24 -14.31
C GLU A 370 -19.86 -4.28 -13.21
N GLU A 371 -19.67 -3.85 -11.97
CA GLU A 371 -19.92 -4.66 -10.79
C GLU A 371 -20.97 -4.01 -9.88
N LYS A 372 -21.89 -4.86 -9.40
CA LYS A 372 -22.87 -4.41 -8.40
C LYS A 372 -22.16 -4.09 -7.08
N LYS A 373 -22.32 -2.87 -6.60
CA LYS A 373 -21.81 -2.42 -5.29
C LYS A 373 -22.55 -3.13 -4.16
N ASP A 374 -21.82 -3.57 -3.14
CA ASP A 374 -22.41 -4.09 -1.89
C ASP A 374 -22.66 -2.93 -0.92
N GLU A 375 -23.91 -2.49 -0.84
CA GLU A 375 -24.27 -1.33 0.00
C GLU A 375 -24.02 -1.59 1.50
N LYS A 376 -24.05 -2.85 1.98
CA LYS A 376 -23.74 -3.15 3.39
C LYS A 376 -22.24 -3.02 3.68
N ILE A 377 -21.38 -3.46 2.75
CA ILE A 377 -19.92 -3.26 2.87
C ILE A 377 -19.60 -1.79 2.81
N LYS A 378 -20.21 -1.04 1.89
CA LYS A 378 -20.01 0.39 1.75
C LYS A 378 -20.43 1.17 3.02
N GLU A 379 -21.57 0.80 3.61
CA GLU A 379 -22.02 1.40 4.87
C GLU A 379 -21.08 1.05 6.02
N PHE A 380 -20.61 -0.20 6.10
CA PHE A 380 -19.62 -0.63 7.08
C PHE A 380 -18.33 0.21 6.99
N TYR A 381 -17.73 0.34 5.79
CA TYR A 381 -16.51 1.15 5.63
C TYR A 381 -16.73 2.62 5.94
N ARG A 382 -17.88 3.20 5.55
CA ARG A 382 -18.24 4.57 5.90
C ARG A 382 -18.30 4.75 7.41
N ASN A 383 -18.93 3.83 8.14
CA ASN A 383 -18.98 3.85 9.60
C ASN A 383 -17.58 3.70 10.21
N LEU A 384 -16.80 2.70 9.77
CA LEU A 384 -15.44 2.47 10.23
C LEU A 384 -14.53 3.69 10.01
N PHE A 385 -14.64 4.34 8.85
CA PHE A 385 -13.88 5.57 8.56
C PHE A 385 -14.29 6.73 9.45
N ASN A 386 -15.58 6.87 9.74
CA ASN A 386 -16.08 7.90 10.67
C ASN A 386 -15.57 7.68 12.09
N ILE A 387 -15.49 6.44 12.56
CA ILE A 387 -14.95 6.09 13.87
C ILE A 387 -13.46 6.40 13.93
N THR A 388 -12.71 5.89 12.94
CA THR A 388 -11.24 5.89 12.97
C THR A 388 -10.61 7.20 12.45
N LYS A 389 -11.41 8.21 12.05
CA LYS A 389 -10.94 9.58 11.83
C LYS A 389 -10.72 10.37 13.12
N ALA A 390 -11.21 9.88 14.27
CA ALA A 390 -11.01 10.52 15.56
C ALA A 390 -9.52 10.63 15.91
N ASP A 391 -9.17 11.72 16.59
CA ASP A 391 -7.78 12.10 16.86
C ASP A 391 -7.05 11.04 17.69
N VAL A 392 -7.75 10.36 18.58
CA VAL A 392 -7.20 9.26 19.38
C VAL A 392 -6.63 8.12 18.52
N PHE A 393 -7.22 7.78 17.38
CA PHE A 393 -6.66 6.82 16.43
C PHE A 393 -5.54 7.41 15.57
N ARG A 394 -5.56 8.73 15.36
CA ARG A 394 -4.63 9.41 14.47
C ARG A 394 -3.33 9.80 15.14
N ASN A 395 -3.39 10.21 16.41
CA ASN A 395 -2.27 10.79 17.13
C ASN A 395 -2.06 10.18 18.52
N GLY A 396 -2.93 9.26 18.94
CA GLY A 396 -2.83 8.59 20.24
C GLY A 396 -1.68 7.59 20.34
N ASN A 397 -1.50 7.05 21.52
CA ASN A 397 -0.58 5.95 21.82
C ASN A 397 -1.30 4.61 21.69
N TRP A 398 -0.78 3.76 20.83
CA TRP A 398 -1.25 2.39 20.62
C TRP A 398 -0.53 1.40 21.56
N LYS A 399 -1.27 0.40 22.05
CA LYS A 399 -0.70 -0.70 22.86
C LYS A 399 -1.49 -1.98 22.61
N LEU A 400 -0.79 -3.07 22.28
CA LEU A 400 -1.37 -4.41 22.22
C LEU A 400 -1.77 -4.86 23.64
N LEU A 401 -2.95 -5.47 23.78
CA LEU A 401 -3.46 -6.01 25.04
C LEU A 401 -3.41 -7.54 25.02
N GLU A 402 -3.10 -8.13 26.17
CA GLU A 402 -3.18 -9.58 26.34
C GLU A 402 -4.64 -10.01 26.54
N THR A 403 -5.03 -11.05 25.84
CA THR A 403 -6.28 -11.77 26.05
C THR A 403 -6.05 -12.90 27.06
N ASN A 404 -6.95 -13.03 28.05
CA ASN A 404 -6.84 -14.02 29.10
C ASN A 404 -8.11 -14.89 29.13
N SER A 405 -8.00 -16.11 29.68
CA SER A 405 -9.13 -17.01 29.84
C SER A 405 -10.28 -16.36 30.62
N ALA A 406 -11.50 -16.55 30.13
CA ALA A 406 -12.72 -16.07 30.77
C ALA A 406 -13.29 -17.07 31.78
N ALA A 407 -12.95 -18.35 31.67
CA ALA A 407 -13.39 -19.45 32.54
C ALA A 407 -12.40 -20.60 32.50
N ASP A 408 -12.49 -21.50 33.48
CA ASP A 408 -11.65 -22.69 33.54
C ASP A 408 -11.83 -23.56 32.29
N ASN A 409 -10.71 -24.02 31.73
CA ASN A 409 -10.66 -24.84 30.51
C ASN A 409 -11.22 -24.16 29.24
N ASP A 410 -11.31 -22.85 29.22
CA ASP A 410 -11.69 -22.09 28.04
C ASP A 410 -10.47 -21.46 27.39
N TYR A 411 -10.09 -21.93 26.23
CA TYR A 411 -8.96 -21.48 25.42
C TYR A 411 -9.39 -20.61 24.22
N THR A 412 -10.68 -20.24 24.13
CA THR A 412 -11.17 -19.45 22.99
C THR A 412 -10.63 -18.02 22.97
N TYR A 413 -10.02 -17.56 24.07
CA TYR A 413 -9.32 -16.27 24.15
C TYR A 413 -8.16 -16.16 23.14
N ASP A 414 -7.56 -17.30 22.73
CA ASP A 414 -6.49 -17.33 21.73
C ASP A 414 -6.97 -16.95 20.30
N ASN A 415 -8.28 -16.94 20.09
CA ASN A 415 -8.90 -16.50 18.83
C ASN A 415 -9.12 -14.98 18.75
N LEU A 416 -8.84 -14.27 19.84
CA LEU A 416 -9.16 -12.86 20.00
C LEU A 416 -7.90 -12.01 19.92
N LEU A 417 -7.99 -10.92 19.21
CA LEU A 417 -7.00 -9.86 19.14
C LEU A 417 -7.53 -8.64 19.88
N ALA A 418 -6.70 -7.98 20.70
CA ALA A 418 -7.12 -6.79 21.41
C ALA A 418 -6.00 -5.74 21.51
N TRP A 419 -6.35 -4.48 21.45
CA TRP A 419 -5.45 -3.34 21.66
C TRP A 419 -6.18 -2.11 22.15
N GLU A 420 -5.43 -1.17 22.73
CA GLU A 420 -5.93 0.13 23.16
C GLU A 420 -5.26 1.28 22.43
N TRP A 421 -5.98 2.37 22.33
CA TRP A 421 -5.50 3.69 21.96
C TRP A 421 -5.79 4.68 23.07
N ARG A 422 -4.81 5.53 23.37
CA ARG A 422 -4.96 6.60 24.38
C ARG A 422 -4.49 7.93 23.84
N LEU A 423 -5.32 8.94 24.04
CA LEU A 423 -4.97 10.34 23.81
C LEU A 423 -5.63 11.17 24.91
N ASP A 424 -4.84 11.86 25.72
CA ASP A 424 -5.29 12.61 26.89
C ASP A 424 -6.20 11.76 27.80
N ASN A 425 -7.47 12.10 27.93
CA ASN A 425 -8.47 11.36 28.69
C ASN A 425 -9.34 10.42 27.85
N GLU A 426 -9.09 10.33 26.55
CA GLU A 426 -9.80 9.42 25.66
C GLU A 426 -9.15 8.03 25.61
N LEU A 427 -9.97 6.99 25.76
CA LEU A 427 -9.60 5.59 25.60
C LEU A 427 -10.45 4.95 24.52
N ARG A 428 -9.81 4.21 23.64
CA ARG A 428 -10.47 3.26 22.73
C ARG A 428 -9.89 1.88 22.97
N ILE A 429 -10.77 0.88 23.09
CA ILE A 429 -10.40 -0.53 23.17
C ILE A 429 -11.01 -1.24 21.97
N VAL A 430 -10.18 -1.87 21.17
CA VAL A 430 -10.62 -2.67 20.02
C VAL A 430 -10.42 -4.14 20.37
N VAL A 431 -11.45 -4.93 20.10
CA VAL A 431 -11.41 -6.40 20.26
C VAL A 431 -11.95 -7.02 18.99
N VAL A 432 -11.21 -7.95 18.42
CA VAL A 432 -11.58 -8.65 17.19
C VAL A 432 -11.54 -10.14 17.43
N ASN A 433 -12.63 -10.84 17.18
CA ASN A 433 -12.62 -12.30 17.05
C ASN A 433 -12.19 -12.63 15.61
N TYR A 434 -11.00 -13.18 15.45
CA TYR A 434 -10.46 -13.54 14.13
C TYR A 434 -10.54 -15.05 13.91
N ASN A 435 -11.68 -15.65 14.26
CA ASN A 435 -11.96 -17.08 14.13
C ASN A 435 -13.42 -17.33 13.76
N SER A 436 -13.71 -18.49 13.20
CA SER A 436 -15.06 -18.92 12.78
C SER A 436 -15.94 -19.41 13.93
N SER A 437 -15.45 -19.43 15.17
CA SER A 437 -16.22 -19.82 16.37
C SER A 437 -16.52 -18.63 17.27
N THR A 438 -17.53 -18.74 18.14
CA THR A 438 -17.73 -17.78 19.22
C THR A 438 -16.60 -17.91 20.20
N SER A 439 -16.01 -16.79 20.60
CA SER A 439 -14.82 -16.72 21.45
C SER A 439 -14.99 -15.68 22.54
N ARG A 440 -14.35 -15.89 23.69
CA ARG A 440 -14.44 -15.00 24.85
C ARG A 440 -13.12 -14.85 25.57
N CYS A 441 -12.93 -13.67 26.19
CA CYS A 441 -11.73 -13.37 26.96
C CYS A 441 -12.01 -12.43 28.12
N ARG A 442 -10.98 -12.24 28.93
CA ARG A 442 -10.84 -11.15 29.90
C ARG A 442 -9.69 -10.25 29.46
N LEU A 443 -9.93 -8.94 29.43
CA LEU A 443 -8.94 -7.93 29.06
C LEU A 443 -8.55 -7.10 30.28
N ARG A 444 -7.24 -6.93 30.48
CA ARG A 444 -6.70 -6.02 31.49
C ARG A 444 -6.14 -4.77 30.83
N PHE A 445 -6.56 -3.63 31.31
CA PHE A 445 -6.10 -2.32 30.86
C PHE A 445 -6.19 -1.33 32.02
N ASP A 446 -5.42 -0.28 31.98
CA ASP A 446 -5.46 0.77 32.97
C ASP A 446 -6.72 1.61 32.74
N VAL A 447 -7.50 1.82 33.80
CA VAL A 447 -8.68 2.69 33.76
C VAL A 447 -8.74 3.52 35.05
N LYS A 448 -9.10 4.79 34.91
CA LYS A 448 -9.39 5.70 36.05
C LYS A 448 -10.91 5.90 36.09
N PRO A 449 -11.61 5.06 36.84
CA PRO A 449 -13.06 5.15 36.92
C PRO A 449 -13.47 6.33 37.77
N ASN A 450 -14.59 6.95 37.39
CA ASN A 450 -15.24 8.04 38.13
C ASN A 450 -16.50 7.59 38.87
N SER A 451 -16.84 6.31 38.81
CA SER A 451 -18.00 5.70 39.46
C SER A 451 -17.77 4.19 39.63
N ASP A 452 -18.68 3.49 40.32
CA ASP A 452 -18.67 2.04 40.50
C ASP A 452 -18.97 1.27 39.20
N GLU A 453 -19.53 1.95 38.20
CA GLU A 453 -19.83 1.40 36.87
C GLU A 453 -19.03 2.11 35.79
N LEU A 454 -18.44 1.31 34.89
CA LEU A 454 -17.82 1.77 33.65
C LEU A 454 -18.85 1.69 32.52
N VAL A 455 -19.09 2.80 31.81
CA VAL A 455 -19.98 2.87 30.65
C VAL A 455 -19.14 2.86 29.38
N LEU A 456 -19.16 1.77 28.64
CA LEU A 456 -18.45 1.60 27.39
C LEU A 456 -19.40 1.74 26.21
N SER A 457 -19.16 2.71 25.35
CA SER A 457 -19.90 2.88 24.08
C SER A 457 -19.21 2.09 22.97
N ASP A 458 -19.86 1.09 22.42
CA ASP A 458 -19.39 0.38 21.24
C ASP A 458 -19.76 1.17 19.98
N LEU A 459 -18.78 1.84 19.42
CA LEU A 459 -18.94 2.73 18.27
C LEU A 459 -19.27 1.96 16.98
N LEU A 460 -18.76 0.73 16.85
CA LEU A 460 -18.97 -0.07 15.66
C LEU A 460 -20.39 -0.63 15.59
N ASN A 461 -20.91 -1.12 16.73
CA ASN A 461 -22.22 -1.79 16.83
C ASN A 461 -23.31 -0.88 17.40
N GLN A 462 -23.00 0.39 17.72
CA GLN A 462 -23.93 1.40 18.25
C GLN A 462 -24.67 0.92 19.51
N THR A 463 -23.95 0.26 20.42
CA THR A 463 -24.47 -0.34 21.64
C THR A 463 -23.68 0.17 22.86
N THR A 464 -24.34 0.26 24.00
CA THR A 464 -23.69 0.70 25.26
C THR A 464 -23.68 -0.45 26.27
N TYR A 465 -22.53 -0.67 26.90
CA TYR A 465 -22.33 -1.68 27.94
C TYR A 465 -22.01 -1.03 29.27
N LYS A 466 -22.69 -1.44 30.32
CA LYS A 466 -22.37 -1.10 31.70
C LYS A 466 -21.63 -2.25 32.36
N ARG A 467 -20.52 -1.97 33.00
CA ARG A 467 -19.68 -2.99 33.66
C ARG A 467 -19.25 -2.52 35.02
N SER A 468 -19.23 -3.44 35.99
CA SER A 468 -18.70 -3.16 37.33
C SER A 468 -17.22 -2.86 37.26
N VAL A 469 -16.81 -1.73 37.79
CA VAL A 469 -15.41 -1.32 37.92
C VAL A 469 -14.65 -2.32 38.75
N LYS A 470 -15.25 -2.77 39.87
CA LYS A 470 -14.65 -3.78 40.73
C LYS A 470 -14.34 -5.07 39.98
N GLU A 471 -15.28 -5.56 39.15
CA GLU A 471 -15.05 -6.76 38.34
C GLU A 471 -13.93 -6.55 37.32
N ILE A 472 -13.87 -5.38 36.67
CA ILE A 472 -12.82 -5.08 35.68
C ILE A 472 -11.45 -5.06 36.38
N LEU A 473 -11.32 -4.42 37.53
CA LEU A 473 -10.04 -4.35 38.25
C LEU A 473 -9.57 -5.70 38.82
N GLU A 474 -10.49 -6.53 39.26
CA GLU A 474 -10.18 -7.84 39.83
C GLU A 474 -9.93 -8.91 38.76
N LYS A 475 -10.81 -8.98 37.72
CA LYS A 475 -10.87 -10.07 36.74
C LYS A 475 -10.57 -9.67 35.29
N GLY A 476 -10.56 -8.38 35.01
CA GLY A 476 -10.54 -7.85 33.64
C GLY A 476 -11.93 -7.70 33.02
N LEU A 477 -12.03 -6.91 31.96
CA LEU A 477 -13.26 -6.72 31.16
C LEU A 477 -13.62 -8.02 30.45
N PHE A 478 -14.80 -8.58 30.72
CA PHE A 478 -15.34 -9.71 29.97
C PHE A 478 -15.83 -9.28 28.60
N VAL A 479 -15.36 -9.98 27.57
CA VAL A 479 -15.80 -9.81 26.18
C VAL A 479 -16.13 -11.18 25.58
N GLU A 480 -17.27 -11.28 24.91
CA GLU A 480 -17.67 -12.42 24.09
C GLU A 480 -18.07 -11.94 22.71
N LEU A 481 -17.50 -12.51 21.67
CA LEU A 481 -17.74 -12.17 20.27
C LEU A 481 -18.07 -13.41 19.44
N LYS A 482 -19.09 -13.30 18.60
CA LYS A 482 -19.40 -14.29 17.55
C LYS A 482 -18.25 -14.31 16.52
N ALA A 483 -18.27 -15.33 15.64
CA ALA A 483 -17.33 -15.48 14.55
C ALA A 483 -17.10 -14.16 13.79
N PHE A 484 -15.86 -13.76 13.62
CA PHE A 484 -15.41 -12.58 12.87
C PHE A 484 -16.05 -11.25 13.28
N ASN A 485 -16.65 -11.17 14.48
CA ASN A 485 -17.21 -9.92 15.00
C ASN A 485 -16.14 -9.12 15.74
N SER A 486 -16.39 -7.81 15.87
CA SER A 486 -15.50 -6.86 16.53
C SER A 486 -16.26 -5.88 17.41
N HIS A 487 -15.60 -5.36 18.45
CA HIS A 487 -16.00 -4.20 19.21
C HIS A 487 -14.97 -3.07 19.07
N ILE A 488 -15.45 -1.83 19.02
CA ILE A 488 -14.64 -0.61 19.17
C ILE A 488 -15.24 0.17 20.31
N PHE A 489 -14.76 -0.08 21.52
CA PHE A 489 -15.24 0.60 22.71
C PHE A 489 -14.62 1.99 22.85
N SER A 490 -15.43 2.94 23.23
CA SER A 490 -15.06 4.29 23.61
C SER A 490 -15.35 4.52 25.07
N TYR A 491 -14.38 5.10 25.77
CA TYR A 491 -14.50 5.60 27.12
C TYR A 491 -13.75 6.92 27.26
N THR A 492 -14.32 7.86 28.03
CA THR A 492 -13.66 9.12 28.36
C THR A 492 -13.47 9.18 29.88
N GLU A 493 -12.22 9.25 30.31
CA GLU A 493 -11.88 9.39 31.72
C GLU A 493 -12.28 10.79 32.22
N SER A 494 -12.80 10.89 33.47
CA SER A 494 -13.05 12.20 34.04
C SER A 494 -11.73 12.92 34.30
N VAL A 495 -11.68 14.18 33.93
CA VAL A 495 -10.61 15.08 34.34
C VAL A 495 -10.76 15.27 35.84
N SER A 496 -9.82 14.77 36.64
CA SER A 496 -9.76 15.19 38.04
C SER A 496 -9.37 16.68 38.04
N ASP A 497 -10.29 17.55 38.42
CA ASP A 497 -9.93 18.92 38.76
C ASP A 497 -8.78 18.85 39.79
N LYS A 498 -7.56 19.19 39.32
CA LYS A 498 -6.48 19.47 40.24
C LYS A 498 -6.83 20.79 40.90
N THR A 499 -7.54 20.70 42.02
CA THR A 499 -7.63 21.81 43.00
C THR A 499 -6.26 22.05 43.60
#